data_7e1399d23cc6d3fe02fdabbc609dc3f6
#
_entry.id   7e1399d23cc6d3fe02fdabbc609dc3f6
#
_cell.length_a   1.000
_cell.length_b   1.000
_cell.length_c   1.000
_cell.angle_alpha   90.00
_cell.angle_beta   90.00
_cell.angle_gamma   90.00
#
_symmetry.space_group_name_H-M   'P 1'
#
loop_
_entity.id
_entity.type
_entity.pdbx_description
1 polymer ?
#
loop_
_entity_poly.entity_id
_entity_poly.type
_entity_poly.pdbx_seq_one_letter_code
_entity_poly.pdbx_strand_id
1 'polypeptide(L)'
;MKRSEMREQAFLLTFEGLVSSGQDIDEVIELYSENVEAVSKYAKDVFVGVKGSINELDEIINKYSKSWKAARLPKVTLAILYVALYDCLLYTS
;
A
#
# COMPACT_ATOMS: atom_id res chain seq x y z
N MET A 1 18.48 -4.00 6.59
CA MET A 1 17.58 -4.08 5.41
C MET A 1 17.69 -2.81 4.59
N LYS A 2 17.81 -2.96 3.27
CA LYS A 2 17.93 -1.81 2.38
C LYS A 2 16.58 -1.10 2.22
N ARG A 3 16.63 0.20 1.91
CA ARG A 3 15.42 1.00 1.72
C ARG A 3 14.52 0.47 0.59
N SER A 4 15.15 0.00 -0.49
CA SER A 4 14.41 -0.62 -1.60
C SER A 4 13.68 -1.88 -1.18
N GLU A 5 14.27 -2.67 -0.29
CA GLU A 5 13.63 -3.88 0.24
C GLU A 5 12.43 -3.54 1.14
N MET A 6 12.55 -2.48 1.92
CA MET A 6 11.45 -2.02 2.77
C MET A 6 10.28 -1.51 1.93
N ARG A 7 10.56 -0.81 0.83
CA ARG A 7 9.53 -0.36 -0.10
C ARG A 7 8.84 -1.52 -0.79
N GLU A 8 9.61 -2.54 -1.16
CA GLU A 8 9.06 -3.75 -1.74
C GLU A 8 8.12 -4.46 -0.76
N GLN A 9 8.50 -4.56 0.50
CA GLN A 9 7.62 -5.11 1.54
C GLN A 9 6.33 -4.30 1.65
N ALA A 10 6.43 -2.97 1.66
CA ALA A 10 5.25 -2.10 1.75
C ALA A 10 4.32 -2.32 0.57
N PHE A 11 4.87 -2.44 -0.63
CA PHE A 11 4.10 -2.73 -1.83
C PHE A 11 3.42 -4.09 -1.74
N LEU A 12 4.16 -5.14 -1.37
CA LEU A 12 3.62 -6.50 -1.29
C LEU A 12 2.50 -6.60 -0.25
N LEU A 13 2.67 -5.97 0.91
CA LEU A 13 1.63 -5.93 1.94
C LEU A 13 0.38 -5.21 1.45
N THR A 14 0.57 -4.07 0.80
CA THR A 14 -0.56 -3.28 0.27
C THR A 14 -1.31 -4.06 -0.80
N PHE A 15 -0.60 -4.71 -1.71
CA PHE A 15 -1.19 -5.53 -2.74
C PHE A 15 -1.98 -6.69 -2.13
N GLU A 16 -1.39 -7.38 -1.16
CA GLU A 16 -2.05 -8.49 -0.49
C GLU A 16 -3.33 -8.04 0.22
N GLY A 17 -3.27 -6.88 0.86
CA GLY A 17 -4.44 -6.29 1.51
C GLY A 17 -5.55 -5.93 0.53
N LEU A 18 -5.22 -5.56 -0.70
CA LEU A 18 -6.21 -5.26 -1.74
C LEU A 18 -6.83 -6.53 -2.32
N VAL A 19 -6.04 -7.57 -2.47
CA VAL A 19 -6.49 -8.85 -3.02
C VAL A 19 -7.33 -9.62 -2.00
N SER A 20 -6.94 -9.57 -0.74
CA SER A 20 -7.59 -10.32 0.34
C SER A 20 -8.62 -9.44 1.05
N SER A 21 -9.64 -9.02 0.33
CA SER A 21 -10.69 -8.18 0.89
C SER A 21 -11.39 -8.89 2.06
N GLY A 22 -11.52 -8.19 3.17
CA GLY A 22 -12.12 -8.72 4.37
C GLY A 22 -11.15 -9.24 5.41
N GLN A 23 -9.86 -9.37 5.08
CA GLN A 23 -8.85 -9.72 6.06
C GLN A 23 -8.41 -8.49 6.86
N ASP A 24 -8.18 -8.71 8.14
CA ASP A 24 -7.67 -7.67 9.03
C ASP A 24 -6.20 -7.36 8.70
N ILE A 25 -5.78 -6.13 8.98
CA ILE A 25 -4.39 -5.67 8.80
C ILE A 25 -3.42 -6.61 9.52
N ASP A 26 -3.73 -6.93 10.77
CA ASP A 26 -2.87 -7.80 11.58
C ASP A 26 -2.73 -9.20 10.99
N GLU A 27 -3.80 -9.73 10.43
CA GLU A 27 -3.78 -11.04 9.77
C GLU A 27 -2.88 -11.04 8.54
N VAL A 28 -2.95 -10.00 7.73
CA VAL A 28 -2.11 -9.87 6.53
C VAL A 28 -0.63 -9.79 6.92
N ILE A 29 -0.31 -8.97 7.92
CA ILE A 29 1.06 -8.83 8.41
C ILE A 29 1.58 -10.15 8.96
N GLU A 30 0.77 -10.85 9.73
CA GLU A 30 1.15 -12.13 10.33
C GLU A 30 1.43 -13.19 9.25
N LEU A 31 0.56 -13.30 8.25
CA LEU A 31 0.75 -14.23 7.14
C LEU A 31 2.03 -13.93 6.36
N TYR A 32 2.29 -12.66 6.10
CA TYR A 32 3.50 -12.26 5.41
C TYR A 32 4.73 -12.63 6.23
N SER A 33 4.71 -12.33 7.52
CA SER A 33 5.84 -12.61 8.42
C SER A 33 6.15 -14.10 8.53
N GLU A 34 5.12 -14.95 8.50
CA GLU A 34 5.28 -16.41 8.59
C GLU A 34 5.79 -17.02 7.28
N ASN A 35 5.38 -16.49 6.14
CA ASN A 35 5.62 -17.15 4.85
C ASN A 35 6.73 -16.52 4.02
N VAL A 36 7.11 -15.29 4.29
CA VAL A 36 8.13 -14.57 3.52
C VAL A 36 9.29 -14.15 4.41
N GLU A 37 9.10 -13.09 5.18
CA GLU A 37 10.12 -12.57 6.10
C GLU A 37 9.47 -11.60 7.09
N ALA A 38 10.21 -11.26 8.14
CA ALA A 38 9.75 -10.30 9.14
C ALA A 38 9.47 -8.93 8.48
N VAL A 39 8.35 -8.33 8.82
CA VAL A 39 7.93 -7.05 8.27
C VAL A 39 8.69 -5.91 8.98
N SER A 40 9.32 -5.04 8.20
CA SER A 40 10.00 -3.86 8.75
C SER A 40 8.99 -2.86 9.31
N LYS A 41 9.42 -2.04 10.25
CA LYS A 41 8.56 -1.00 10.81
C LYS A 41 8.06 -0.05 9.73
N TYR A 42 8.94 0.32 8.79
CA TYR A 42 8.57 1.19 7.66
C TYR A 42 7.44 0.58 6.83
N ALA A 43 7.58 -0.70 6.46
CA ALA A 43 6.57 -1.37 5.64
C ALA A 43 5.23 -1.47 6.37
N LYS A 44 5.26 -1.77 7.67
CA LYS A 44 4.05 -1.83 8.49
C LYS A 44 3.38 -0.46 8.58
N ASP A 45 4.16 0.60 8.85
CA ASP A 45 3.63 1.95 8.97
C ASP A 45 2.99 2.42 7.66
N VAL A 46 3.64 2.15 6.52
CA VAL A 46 3.10 2.50 5.22
C VAL A 46 1.81 1.73 4.93
N PHE A 47 1.81 0.43 5.18
CA PHE A 47 0.63 -0.41 4.95
C PHE A 47 -0.57 0.07 5.78
N VAL A 48 -0.36 0.29 7.07
CA VAL A 48 -1.41 0.80 7.97
C VAL A 48 -1.89 2.18 7.52
N GLY A 49 -0.94 3.06 7.19
CA GLY A 49 -1.26 4.41 6.72
C GLY A 49 -2.05 4.42 5.42
N VAL A 50 -1.67 3.58 4.46
CA VAL A 50 -2.40 3.43 3.20
C VAL A 50 -3.82 2.96 3.46
N LYS A 51 -4.00 1.95 4.31
CA LYS A 51 -5.33 1.44 4.65
C LYS A 51 -6.23 2.53 5.24
N GLY A 52 -5.67 3.39 6.08
CA GLY A 52 -6.41 4.49 6.69
C GLY A 52 -6.67 5.68 5.76
N SER A 53 -5.99 5.73 4.62
CA SER A 53 -6.04 6.88 3.70
C SER A 53 -6.52 6.52 2.30
N ILE A 54 -7.10 5.34 2.10
CA ILE A 54 -7.49 4.87 0.76
C ILE A 54 -8.42 5.87 0.05
N ASN A 55 -9.41 6.41 0.76
CA ASN A 55 -10.35 7.35 0.14
C ASN A 55 -9.65 8.61 -0.36
N GLU A 56 -8.72 9.15 0.44
CA GLU A 56 -7.95 10.33 0.07
C GLU A 56 -7.03 10.04 -1.12
N LEU A 57 -6.39 8.87 -1.12
CA LEU A 57 -5.49 8.46 -2.20
C LEU A 57 -6.28 8.26 -3.50
N ASP A 58 -7.46 7.67 -3.42
CA ASP A 58 -8.34 7.50 -4.58
C ASP A 58 -8.78 8.84 -5.15
N GLU A 59 -9.08 9.82 -4.29
CA GLU A 59 -9.43 11.16 -4.74
C GLU A 59 -8.27 11.81 -5.50
N ILE A 60 -7.04 11.64 -5.01
CA ILE A 60 -5.85 12.16 -5.69
C ILE A 60 -5.70 11.52 -7.06
N ILE A 61 -5.81 10.19 -7.13
CA ILE A 61 -5.70 9.47 -8.40
C ILE A 61 -6.76 9.95 -9.38
N ASN A 62 -8.00 10.05 -8.94
CA ASN A 62 -9.12 10.45 -9.79
C ASN A 62 -8.99 11.89 -10.27
N LYS A 63 -8.41 12.76 -9.44
CA LYS A 63 -8.21 14.17 -9.77
C LYS A 63 -7.16 14.36 -10.85
N TYR A 64 -6.05 13.62 -10.78
CA TYR A 64 -4.92 13.78 -11.69
C TYR A 64 -4.94 12.85 -12.90
N SER A 65 -5.84 11.87 -12.92
CA SER A 65 -5.97 10.95 -14.04
C SER A 65 -7.32 11.16 -14.73
N LYS A 66 -7.29 11.74 -15.91
CA LYS A 66 -8.51 12.02 -16.67
C LYS A 66 -9.09 10.76 -17.31
N SER A 67 -8.22 9.82 -17.67
CA SER A 67 -8.60 8.62 -18.43
C SER A 67 -8.76 7.38 -17.55
N TRP A 68 -8.18 7.37 -16.37
CA TRP A 68 -8.12 6.18 -15.52
C TRP A 68 -8.64 6.50 -14.10
N LYS A 69 -9.77 5.94 -13.77
CA LYS A 69 -10.30 6.05 -12.39
C LYS A 69 -9.71 4.95 -11.52
N ALA A 70 -9.48 5.25 -10.24
CA ALA A 70 -8.91 4.28 -9.31
C ALA A 70 -9.67 2.94 -9.32
N ALA A 71 -11.01 2.99 -9.40
CA ALA A 71 -11.84 1.80 -9.39
C ALA A 71 -11.63 0.88 -10.62
N ARG A 72 -11.03 1.41 -11.69
CA ARG A 72 -10.79 0.66 -12.93
C ARG A 72 -9.36 0.16 -13.07
N LEU A 73 -8.47 0.60 -12.17
CA LEU A 73 -7.06 0.20 -12.24
C LEU A 73 -6.86 -1.21 -11.67
N PRO A 74 -5.94 -1.99 -12.24
CA PRO A 74 -5.59 -3.27 -11.66
C PRO A 74 -5.06 -3.09 -10.23
N LYS A 75 -5.28 -4.07 -9.38
CA LYS A 75 -4.85 -4.01 -7.98
C LYS A 75 -3.35 -3.81 -7.82
N VAL A 76 -2.55 -4.40 -8.71
CA VAL A 76 -1.10 -4.23 -8.68
C VAL A 76 -0.71 -2.78 -8.95
N THR A 77 -1.37 -2.15 -9.92
CA THR A 77 -1.14 -0.73 -10.23
C THR A 77 -1.56 0.16 -9.08
N LEU A 78 -2.73 -0.12 -8.49
CA LEU A 78 -3.21 0.62 -7.32
C LEU A 78 -2.25 0.53 -6.15
N ALA A 79 -1.72 -0.67 -5.87
CA ALA A 79 -0.78 -0.87 -4.77
C ALA A 79 0.48 -0.01 -4.98
N ILE A 80 1.02 0.01 -6.19
CA ILE A 80 2.18 0.82 -6.53
C ILE A 80 1.88 2.31 -6.31
N LEU A 81 0.74 2.77 -6.81
CA LEU A 81 0.35 4.17 -6.69
C LEU A 81 0.08 4.57 -5.23
N TYR A 82 -0.59 3.74 -4.47
CA TYR A 82 -0.88 4.02 -3.07
C TYR A 82 0.40 4.19 -2.26
N VAL A 83 1.34 3.26 -2.42
CA VAL A 83 2.61 3.32 -1.69
C VAL A 83 3.41 4.55 -2.11
N ALA A 84 3.48 4.83 -3.40
CA ALA A 84 4.21 5.98 -3.92
C ALA A 84 3.60 7.29 -3.44
N LEU A 85 2.29 7.43 -3.51
CA LEU A 85 1.60 8.64 -3.06
C LEU A 85 1.72 8.84 -1.54
N TYR A 86 1.56 7.77 -0.78
CA TYR A 86 1.67 7.84 0.66
C TYR A 86 3.08 8.26 1.10
N ASP A 87 4.11 7.66 0.46
CA ASP A 87 5.50 8.02 0.70
C ASP A 87 5.73 9.51 0.42
N CYS A 88 5.18 10.00 -0.67
CA CYS A 88 5.27 11.40 -1.06
C CYS A 88 4.63 12.31 0.00
N LEU A 89 3.45 11.95 0.49
CA LEU A 89 2.75 12.71 1.52
C LEU A 89 3.53 12.74 2.85
N LEU A 90 4.16 11.65 3.20
CA LEU A 90 4.98 11.57 4.43
C LEU A 90 6.16 12.54 4.40
N TYR A 91 6.77 12.73 3.24
CA TYR A 91 7.96 13.58 3.12
C TYR A 91 7.67 15.05 2.81
N THR A 92 6.43 15.36 2.41
CA THR A 92 6.06 16.74 2.05
C THR A 92 5.18 17.44 3.06
N SER A 93 4.66 16.72 4.02
CA SER A 93 3.78 17.30 5.05
C SER A 93 4.53 17.76 6.28
#